data_12e7956f297e3232d0ff398b26649cb4
#
_entry.id   12e7956f297e3232d0ff398b26649cb4
#
_cell.length_a   1.000
_cell.length_b   1.000
_cell.length_c   1.000
_cell.angle_alpha   90.00
_cell.angle_beta   90.00
_cell.angle_gamma   90.00
#
_symmetry.space_group_name_H-M   'P 1'
#
loop_
_entity.id
_entity.type
_entity.pdbx_description
1 polymer ?
#
loop_
_entity_poly.entity_id
_entity_poly.type
_entity_poly.pdbx_seq_one_letter_code
_entity_poly.pdbx_strand_id
1 'polypeptide(L)'
;MIIYGVDWSHKEEKIAVFYDGGLLKKEPDYQAGDIVATENMPHIKCVELHHKGVTIYRCNTDLTKGIREENNIEKTDDNDAKIIYEEFSKWSEHQSDETFRKFVYDVRLEALSYEVKVSSEAVEARKKAKQRTKLDPILAELKSDELKENVNYVNRLETKIKHHLIEFGIYNDYLKDIKGLGVASAGELVSIIKDIDRFSTVSKLWAYFGLDVRNGKAPKRKKGELANWSQRGRSLVLNDIVSNGFKMCGAANSKRDAVEWRTVYDKFKAQEHEKNEARAEDDKLSNGHMDNRAIRRTGKEFLKCLYNQWKGLKREVCLDG
;
A
#
# COMPACT_ATOMS: atom_id res chain seq x y z
N MET A 1 -4.36 20.36 -27.04
CA MET A 1 -3.79 19.24 -26.26
C MET A 1 -2.30 19.22 -26.51
N ILE A 2 -1.53 19.55 -25.51
CA ILE A 2 -0.06 19.51 -25.52
C ILE A 2 0.38 18.43 -24.52
N ILE A 3 1.44 17.71 -24.86
CA ILE A 3 2.06 16.73 -23.96
C ILE A 3 3.28 17.38 -23.34
N TYR A 4 3.44 17.26 -22.03
CA TYR A 4 4.56 17.75 -21.25
C TYR A 4 5.21 16.62 -20.47
N GLY A 5 6.53 16.48 -20.57
CA GLY A 5 7.35 15.70 -19.65
C GLY A 5 7.85 16.63 -18.55
N VAL A 6 7.61 16.30 -17.28
CA VAL A 6 7.90 17.18 -16.15
C VAL A 6 8.72 16.45 -15.10
N ASP A 7 9.92 16.99 -14.82
CA ASP A 7 10.68 16.66 -13.64
C ASP A 7 10.56 17.77 -12.59
N TRP A 8 10.19 17.39 -11.36
CA TRP A 8 9.95 18.32 -10.26
C TRP A 8 10.96 18.10 -9.13
N SER A 9 11.83 19.09 -8.91
CA SER A 9 12.79 19.06 -7.81
C SER A 9 12.16 19.59 -6.51
N HIS A 10 11.94 18.68 -5.54
CA HIS A 10 11.39 19.03 -4.22
C HIS A 10 12.30 19.93 -3.36
N LYS A 11 13.62 19.91 -3.60
CA LYS A 11 14.59 20.61 -2.75
C LYS A 11 14.77 22.07 -3.13
N GLU A 12 14.56 22.40 -4.38
CA GLU A 12 14.90 23.71 -4.92
C GLU A 12 13.70 24.44 -5.53
N GLU A 13 12.49 23.84 -5.42
CA GLU A 13 11.28 24.33 -6.09
C GLU A 13 11.49 24.57 -7.60
N LYS A 14 12.49 23.91 -8.17
CA LYS A 14 12.80 23.98 -9.60
C LYS A 14 11.94 22.98 -10.36
N ILE A 15 11.55 23.38 -11.55
CA ILE A 15 10.82 22.56 -12.48
C ILE A 15 11.53 22.59 -13.84
N ALA A 16 11.75 21.42 -14.42
CA ALA A 16 12.11 21.28 -15.82
C ALA A 16 10.93 20.68 -16.57
N VAL A 17 10.56 21.32 -17.66
CA VAL A 17 9.43 20.89 -18.48
C VAL A 17 9.88 20.77 -19.91
N PHE A 18 9.69 19.60 -20.51
CA PHE A 18 9.95 19.34 -21.92
C PHE A 18 8.62 19.11 -22.67
N TYR A 19 8.51 19.65 -23.88
CA TYR A 19 7.38 19.47 -24.77
C TYR A 19 7.84 19.57 -26.23
N ASP A 20 6.98 19.40 -27.20
CA ASP A 20 7.34 19.42 -28.62
C ASP A 20 8.02 20.72 -29.08
N GLY A 21 7.73 21.84 -28.42
CA GLY A 21 8.38 23.14 -28.65
C GLY A 21 9.74 23.32 -27.96
N GLY A 22 10.23 22.33 -27.19
CA GLY A 22 11.51 22.36 -26.49
C GLY A 22 11.43 22.43 -24.98
N LEU A 23 12.50 22.92 -24.35
CA LEU A 23 12.65 22.94 -22.89
C LEU A 23 12.20 24.27 -22.27
N LEU A 24 11.41 24.19 -21.20
CA LEU A 24 11.02 25.32 -20.38
C LEU A 24 11.64 25.20 -18.97
N LYS A 25 12.13 26.32 -18.42
CA LYS A 25 12.68 26.43 -17.05
C LYS A 25 11.67 26.98 -16.04
N LYS A 26 10.43 27.08 -16.44
CA LYS A 26 9.31 27.53 -15.59
C LYS A 26 8.08 26.72 -15.89
N GLU A 27 7.19 26.67 -14.91
CA GLU A 27 5.90 26.03 -15.08
C GLU A 27 5.09 26.71 -16.19
N PRO A 28 4.59 25.97 -17.19
CA PRO A 28 3.70 26.52 -18.19
C PRO A 28 2.30 26.76 -17.61
N ASP A 29 1.51 27.58 -18.29
CA ASP A 29 0.08 27.72 -18.00
C ASP A 29 -0.68 26.57 -18.68
N TYR A 30 -0.77 25.44 -18.00
CA TYR A 30 -1.47 24.25 -18.49
C TYR A 30 -2.96 24.53 -18.74
N GLN A 31 -3.47 24.04 -19.85
CA GLN A 31 -4.85 24.20 -20.27
C GLN A 31 -5.63 22.88 -20.12
N ALA A 32 -6.96 22.99 -20.02
CA ALA A 32 -7.83 21.82 -20.04
C ALA A 32 -7.60 20.97 -21.30
N GLY A 33 -7.45 19.67 -21.12
CA GLY A 33 -7.13 18.72 -22.18
C GLY A 33 -5.63 18.48 -22.41
N ASP A 34 -4.74 19.24 -21.76
CA ASP A 34 -3.31 18.96 -21.80
C ASP A 34 -2.96 17.69 -21.01
N ILE A 35 -1.82 17.10 -21.37
CA ILE A 35 -1.32 15.89 -20.73
C ILE A 35 0.04 16.20 -20.07
N VAL A 36 0.18 15.80 -18.82
CA VAL A 36 1.43 15.88 -18.06
C VAL A 36 1.91 14.50 -17.68
N ALA A 37 3.08 14.11 -18.17
CA ALA A 37 3.79 12.93 -17.71
C ALA A 37 4.86 13.36 -16.71
N THR A 38 4.95 12.68 -15.54
CA THR A 38 5.86 13.09 -14.47
C THR A 38 6.27 11.92 -13.59
N GLU A 39 7.47 12.03 -13.02
CA GLU A 39 8.02 11.09 -12.02
C GLU A 39 7.72 11.57 -10.60
N ASN A 40 7.97 12.84 -10.29
CA ASN A 40 8.08 13.36 -8.92
C ASN A 40 7.11 14.50 -8.57
N MET A 41 6.16 14.86 -9.43
CA MET A 41 5.27 15.99 -9.15
C MET A 41 4.54 15.83 -7.81
N PRO A 42 4.51 16.87 -6.95
CA PRO A 42 3.77 16.83 -5.68
C PRO A 42 2.30 16.49 -5.87
N HIS A 43 1.75 15.74 -4.91
CA HIS A 43 0.34 15.31 -4.98
C HIS A 43 -0.62 16.50 -5.10
N ILE A 44 -0.40 17.55 -4.29
CA ILE A 44 -1.24 18.75 -4.31
C ILE A 44 -1.25 19.39 -5.70
N LYS A 45 -0.11 19.41 -6.39
CA LYS A 45 -0.01 19.93 -7.74
C LYS A 45 -0.75 19.07 -8.76
N CYS A 46 -0.69 17.77 -8.62
CA CYS A 46 -1.50 16.86 -9.44
C CYS A 46 -3.00 17.12 -9.25
N VAL A 47 -3.45 17.39 -8.01
CA VAL A 47 -4.84 17.72 -7.71
C VAL A 47 -5.24 19.06 -8.36
N GLU A 48 -4.40 20.10 -8.24
CA GLU A 48 -4.66 21.40 -8.89
C GLU A 48 -4.79 21.27 -10.40
N LEU A 49 -3.87 20.57 -11.05
CA LEU A 49 -3.90 20.36 -12.50
C LEU A 49 -5.09 19.50 -12.93
N HIS A 50 -5.42 18.48 -12.15
CA HIS A 50 -6.62 17.67 -12.39
C HIS A 50 -7.89 18.53 -12.37
N HIS A 51 -8.04 19.44 -11.42
CA HIS A 51 -9.17 20.38 -11.36
C HIS A 51 -9.19 21.38 -12.54
N LYS A 52 -8.05 21.68 -13.14
CA LYS A 52 -7.95 22.44 -14.38
C LYS A 52 -8.31 21.64 -15.64
N GLY A 53 -8.60 20.34 -15.50
CA GLY A 53 -8.91 19.47 -16.63
C GLY A 53 -7.67 18.89 -17.34
N VAL A 54 -6.50 18.97 -16.71
CA VAL A 54 -5.26 18.38 -17.22
C VAL A 54 -5.24 16.88 -16.88
N THR A 55 -4.86 16.05 -17.83
CA THR A 55 -4.64 14.63 -17.59
C THR A 55 -3.21 14.37 -17.16
N ILE A 56 -3.01 13.70 -16.04
CA ILE A 56 -1.69 13.47 -15.47
C ILE A 56 -1.36 11.97 -15.49
N TYR A 57 -0.15 11.65 -15.92
CA TYR A 57 0.40 10.30 -15.85
C TYR A 57 1.67 10.31 -15.01
N ARG A 58 1.81 9.32 -14.14
CA ARG A 58 2.99 9.12 -13.31
C ARG A 58 3.77 7.89 -13.76
N CYS A 59 5.06 8.03 -13.91
CA CYS A 59 5.97 6.91 -14.11
C CYS A 59 6.69 6.50 -12.80
N ASN A 60 7.40 5.38 -12.87
CA ASN A 60 8.22 4.92 -11.76
C ASN A 60 9.51 5.77 -11.67
N THR A 61 9.95 6.06 -10.45
CA THR A 61 11.17 6.82 -10.15
C THR A 61 12.48 6.17 -10.64
N ASP A 62 12.43 4.92 -11.07
CA ASP A 62 13.58 4.23 -11.65
C ASP A 62 13.65 4.38 -13.20
N LEU A 63 12.63 4.96 -13.84
CA LEU A 63 12.57 5.07 -15.31
C LEU A 63 13.70 5.94 -15.85
N THR A 64 13.78 7.19 -15.42
CA THR A 64 14.78 8.14 -15.89
C THR A 64 16.19 7.69 -15.55
N LYS A 65 16.36 7.10 -14.35
CA LYS A 65 17.65 6.54 -13.93
C LYS A 65 18.10 5.40 -14.83
N GLY A 66 17.23 4.42 -15.11
CA GLY A 66 17.55 3.27 -15.95
C GLY A 66 17.99 3.71 -17.35
N ILE A 67 17.21 4.60 -17.98
CA ILE A 67 17.50 5.09 -19.33
C ILE A 67 18.82 5.91 -19.39
N ARG A 68 19.10 6.72 -18.36
CA ARG A 68 20.35 7.47 -18.27
C ARG A 68 21.56 6.53 -18.16
N GLU A 69 21.47 5.51 -17.32
CA GLU A 69 22.55 4.53 -17.14
C GLU A 69 22.80 3.73 -18.43
N GLU A 70 21.75 3.30 -19.13
CA GLU A 70 21.87 2.56 -20.40
C GLU A 70 22.47 3.40 -21.54
N ASN A 71 22.15 4.70 -21.60
CA ASN A 71 22.55 5.59 -22.69
C ASN A 71 23.69 6.55 -22.30
N ASN A 72 24.26 6.42 -21.11
CA ASN A 72 25.35 7.28 -20.60
C ASN A 72 25.01 8.78 -20.62
N ILE A 73 23.75 9.10 -20.21
CA ILE A 73 23.22 10.47 -20.17
C ILE A 73 23.49 11.07 -18.78
N GLU A 74 23.97 12.31 -18.75
CA GLU A 74 24.18 13.04 -17.50
C GLU A 74 22.88 13.28 -16.73
N LYS A 75 22.95 13.18 -15.40
CA LYS A 75 21.81 13.46 -14.52
C LYS A 75 21.58 14.96 -14.41
N THR A 76 20.56 15.47 -15.10
CA THR A 76 20.04 16.83 -14.97
C THR A 76 18.51 16.79 -15.02
N ASP A 77 17.85 17.76 -14.36
CA ASP A 77 16.39 17.86 -14.39
C ASP A 77 15.86 18.00 -15.83
N ASP A 78 16.63 18.66 -16.70
CA ASP A 78 16.33 18.85 -18.14
C ASP A 78 16.32 17.53 -18.90
N ASN A 79 17.36 16.71 -18.68
CA ASN A 79 17.45 15.40 -19.31
C ASN A 79 16.36 14.47 -18.79
N ASP A 80 16.04 14.53 -17.49
CA ASP A 80 14.98 13.72 -16.90
C ASP A 80 13.62 14.13 -17.46
N ALA A 81 13.31 15.44 -17.58
CA ALA A 81 12.07 15.92 -18.21
C ALA A 81 11.94 15.49 -19.68
N LYS A 82 13.05 15.54 -20.43
CA LYS A 82 13.11 15.08 -21.82
C LYS A 82 12.86 13.58 -21.94
N ILE A 83 13.53 12.79 -21.12
CA ILE A 83 13.34 11.33 -21.07
C ILE A 83 11.88 10.97 -20.77
N ILE A 84 11.28 11.62 -19.77
CA ILE A 84 9.87 11.41 -19.41
C ILE A 84 8.95 11.71 -20.59
N TYR A 85 9.18 12.79 -21.30
CA TYR A 85 8.41 13.17 -22.48
C TYR A 85 8.54 12.15 -23.62
N GLU A 86 9.76 11.77 -23.98
CA GLU A 86 10.04 10.84 -25.06
C GLU A 86 9.49 9.44 -24.78
N GLU A 87 9.66 8.94 -23.57
CA GLU A 87 9.15 7.63 -23.17
C GLU A 87 7.62 7.64 -23.04
N PHE A 88 7.02 8.72 -22.55
CA PHE A 88 5.57 8.85 -22.54
C PHE A 88 4.99 8.88 -23.94
N SER A 89 5.63 9.60 -24.86
CA SER A 89 5.18 9.67 -26.27
C SER A 89 5.16 8.30 -26.92
N LYS A 90 6.25 7.50 -26.75
CA LYS A 90 6.30 6.11 -27.24
C LYS A 90 5.24 5.22 -26.56
N TRP A 91 5.12 5.32 -25.24
CA TRP A 91 4.17 4.52 -24.48
C TRP A 91 2.72 4.84 -24.86
N SER A 92 2.40 6.12 -25.10
CA SER A 92 1.04 6.56 -25.41
C SER A 92 0.47 5.98 -26.71
N GLU A 93 1.36 5.60 -27.65
CA GLU A 93 0.96 4.97 -28.92
C GLU A 93 0.49 3.52 -28.75
N HIS A 94 1.02 2.80 -27.76
CA HIS A 94 0.84 1.35 -27.64
C HIS A 94 0.18 0.95 -26.32
N GLN A 95 0.36 1.74 -25.24
CA GLN A 95 -0.17 1.51 -23.87
C GLN A 95 -0.01 0.05 -23.37
N SER A 96 1.10 -0.61 -23.77
CA SER A 96 1.27 -2.05 -23.64
C SER A 96 1.70 -2.52 -22.26
N ASP A 97 2.13 -1.61 -21.38
CA ASP A 97 2.68 -1.92 -20.06
C ASP A 97 2.26 -0.90 -18.99
N GLU A 98 2.77 -1.07 -17.78
CA GLU A 98 2.46 -0.21 -16.63
C GLU A 98 3.55 0.87 -16.39
N THR A 99 4.31 1.24 -17.40
CA THR A 99 5.37 2.26 -17.27
C THR A 99 4.80 3.59 -16.82
N PHE A 100 3.67 3.98 -17.38
CA PHE A 100 2.93 5.17 -16.99
C PHE A 100 1.54 4.81 -16.45
N ARG A 101 1.13 5.50 -15.36
CA ARG A 101 -0.18 5.31 -14.73
C ARG A 101 -0.89 6.63 -14.64
N LYS A 102 -2.14 6.64 -15.11
CA LYS A 102 -2.99 7.81 -14.99
C LYS A 102 -3.21 8.16 -13.51
N PHE A 103 -3.02 9.42 -13.17
CA PHE A 103 -3.40 9.96 -11.87
C PHE A 103 -4.92 10.06 -11.80
N VAL A 104 -5.50 9.43 -10.81
CA VAL A 104 -6.93 9.52 -10.53
C VAL A 104 -7.08 10.21 -9.17
N TYR A 105 -7.84 11.30 -9.17
CA TYR A 105 -8.24 11.97 -7.95
C TYR A 105 -9.64 11.50 -7.56
N ASP A 106 -9.76 10.92 -6.39
CA ASP A 106 -11.05 10.56 -5.79
C ASP A 106 -11.10 11.17 -4.39
N VAL A 107 -11.94 12.17 -4.20
CA VAL A 107 -12.10 12.89 -2.93
C VAL A 107 -12.46 11.95 -1.78
N ARG A 108 -13.17 10.85 -2.06
CA ARG A 108 -13.54 9.84 -1.05
C ARG A 108 -12.29 9.09 -0.56
N LEU A 109 -11.39 8.71 -1.49
CA LEU A 109 -10.11 8.09 -1.14
C LEU A 109 -9.20 9.03 -0.34
N GLU A 110 -9.19 10.31 -0.69
CA GLU A 110 -8.39 11.30 0.06
C GLU A 110 -8.94 11.49 1.47
N ALA A 111 -10.27 11.63 1.63
CA ALA A 111 -10.92 11.73 2.93
C ALA A 111 -10.66 10.47 3.78
N LEU A 112 -10.85 9.27 3.20
CA LEU A 112 -10.55 8.01 3.88
C LEU A 112 -9.07 7.92 4.29
N SER A 113 -8.15 8.26 3.40
CA SER A 113 -6.71 8.22 3.65
C SER A 113 -6.30 9.17 4.78
N TYR A 114 -6.89 10.35 4.85
CA TYR A 114 -6.68 11.31 5.94
C TYR A 114 -7.13 10.74 7.29
N GLU A 115 -8.37 10.25 7.40
CA GLU A 115 -8.88 9.69 8.65
C GLU A 115 -8.10 8.44 9.09
N VAL A 116 -7.67 7.59 8.16
CA VAL A 116 -6.81 6.44 8.44
C VAL A 116 -5.46 6.87 9.01
N LYS A 117 -4.84 7.91 8.44
CA LYS A 117 -3.57 8.44 8.92
C LYS A 117 -3.72 9.00 10.34
N VAL A 118 -4.72 9.85 10.58
CA VAL A 118 -5.01 10.42 11.91
C VAL A 118 -5.28 9.32 12.93
N SER A 119 -6.04 8.29 12.57
CA SER A 119 -6.32 7.13 13.44
C SER A 119 -5.03 6.37 13.78
N SER A 120 -4.15 6.14 12.82
CA SER A 120 -2.87 5.46 13.04
C SER A 120 -1.98 6.23 14.02
N GLU A 121 -1.89 7.55 13.86
CA GLU A 121 -1.13 8.43 14.77
C GLU A 121 -1.73 8.41 16.19
N ALA A 122 -3.06 8.46 16.33
CA ALA A 122 -3.75 8.39 17.61
C ALA A 122 -3.52 7.03 18.32
N VAL A 123 -3.56 5.92 17.58
CA VAL A 123 -3.25 4.59 18.11
C VAL A 123 -1.82 4.50 18.62
N GLU A 124 -0.85 5.04 17.89
CA GLU A 124 0.56 5.06 18.32
C GLU A 124 0.76 5.95 19.55
N ALA A 125 0.14 7.11 19.62
CA ALA A 125 0.16 7.98 20.80
C ALA A 125 -0.42 7.26 22.04
N ARG A 126 -1.57 6.56 21.87
CA ARG A 126 -2.18 5.75 22.93
C ARG A 126 -1.25 4.62 23.41
N LYS A 127 -0.60 3.91 22.50
CA LYS A 127 0.37 2.85 22.86
C LYS A 127 1.51 3.40 23.70
N LYS A 128 2.10 4.53 23.28
CA LYS A 128 3.18 5.20 24.00
C LYS A 128 2.73 5.67 25.39
N ALA A 129 1.56 6.29 25.50
CA ALA A 129 0.99 6.69 26.78
C ALA A 129 0.81 5.50 27.73
N LYS A 130 0.20 4.39 27.21
CA LYS A 130 0.00 3.16 27.99
C LYS A 130 1.33 2.50 28.41
N GLN A 131 2.38 2.57 27.61
CA GLN A 131 3.70 2.05 27.98
C GLN A 131 4.34 2.86 29.12
N ARG A 132 4.23 4.18 29.07
CA ARG A 132 4.75 5.07 30.13
C ARG A 132 4.05 4.84 31.46
N THR A 133 2.73 4.68 31.47
CA THR A 133 1.94 4.43 32.68
C THR A 133 2.13 3.04 33.26
N LYS A 134 2.60 2.06 32.49
CA LYS A 134 2.94 0.72 33.02
C LYS A 134 4.17 0.70 33.94
N LEU A 135 5.03 1.69 33.81
CA LEU A 135 6.28 1.78 34.56
C LEU A 135 6.08 2.44 35.94
N ASP A 136 4.96 3.15 36.14
CA ASP A 136 4.64 3.87 37.36
C ASP A 136 3.14 3.74 37.68
N PRO A 137 2.77 2.98 38.75
CA PRO A 137 1.38 2.81 39.17
C PRO A 137 0.69 4.10 39.55
N ILE A 138 1.39 5.06 40.16
CA ILE A 138 0.83 6.35 40.55
C ILE A 138 0.49 7.16 39.29
N LEU A 139 1.40 7.15 38.32
CA LEU A 139 1.15 7.81 37.04
C LEU A 139 -0.01 7.14 36.28
N ALA A 140 -0.16 5.82 36.41
CA ALA A 140 -1.31 5.10 35.80
C ALA A 140 -2.64 5.55 36.36
N GLU A 141 -2.73 5.80 37.68
CA GLU A 141 -3.93 6.31 38.33
C GLU A 141 -4.23 7.76 37.92
N LEU A 142 -3.23 8.64 38.01
CA LEU A 142 -3.32 10.06 37.63
C LEU A 142 -3.70 10.28 36.16
N LYS A 143 -3.30 9.35 35.26
CA LYS A 143 -3.54 9.43 33.83
C LYS A 143 -4.69 8.55 33.33
N SER A 144 -5.48 7.94 34.25
CA SER A 144 -6.55 7.01 33.87
C SER A 144 -7.59 7.65 32.97
N ASP A 145 -7.99 8.89 33.22
CA ASP A 145 -8.99 9.59 32.43
C ASP A 145 -8.45 10.03 31.06
N GLU A 146 -7.20 10.48 30.99
CA GLU A 146 -6.53 10.77 29.72
C GLU A 146 -6.44 9.50 28.84
N LEU A 147 -6.16 8.34 29.44
CA LEU A 147 -6.14 7.08 28.70
C LEU A 147 -7.53 6.67 28.20
N LYS A 148 -8.59 6.91 28.98
CA LYS A 148 -9.98 6.67 28.54
C LYS A 148 -10.36 7.61 27.40
N GLU A 149 -9.99 8.88 27.49
CA GLU A 149 -10.22 9.87 26.43
C GLU A 149 -9.51 9.49 25.12
N ASN A 150 -8.27 9.03 25.20
CA ASN A 150 -7.53 8.51 24.06
C ASN A 150 -8.22 7.29 23.40
N VAL A 151 -8.81 6.38 24.20
CA VAL A 151 -9.61 5.26 23.68
C VAL A 151 -10.85 5.78 22.97
N ASN A 152 -11.61 6.68 23.59
CA ASN A 152 -12.81 7.27 23.03
C ASN A 152 -12.51 8.03 21.72
N TYR A 153 -11.38 8.72 21.67
CA TYR A 153 -10.93 9.41 20.46
C TYR A 153 -10.66 8.43 19.30
N VAL A 154 -9.92 7.35 19.57
CA VAL A 154 -9.68 6.29 18.56
C VAL A 154 -10.99 5.68 18.07
N ASN A 155 -11.92 5.40 18.97
CA ASN A 155 -13.26 4.85 18.60
C ASN A 155 -14.05 5.81 17.70
N ARG A 156 -13.99 7.13 17.97
CA ARG A 156 -14.59 8.15 17.08
C ARG A 156 -13.96 8.17 15.70
N LEU A 157 -12.64 8.02 15.62
CA LEU A 157 -11.93 7.95 14.33
C LEU A 157 -12.29 6.68 13.55
N GLU A 158 -12.42 5.54 14.21
CA GLU A 158 -12.91 4.29 13.57
C GLU A 158 -14.32 4.45 13.00
N THR A 159 -15.19 5.18 13.71
CA THR A 159 -16.55 5.50 13.23
C THR A 159 -16.49 6.37 11.96
N LYS A 160 -15.63 7.36 11.92
CA LYS A 160 -15.42 8.20 10.71
C LYS A 160 -14.86 7.39 9.55
N ILE A 161 -13.86 6.53 9.80
CA ILE A 161 -13.32 5.62 8.79
C ILE A 161 -14.44 4.74 8.22
N LYS A 162 -15.29 4.17 9.08
CA LYS A 162 -16.43 3.37 8.64
C LYS A 162 -17.40 4.17 7.77
N HIS A 163 -17.67 5.42 8.14
CA HIS A 163 -18.53 6.31 7.35
C HIS A 163 -17.99 6.52 5.93
N HIS A 164 -16.68 6.73 5.77
CA HIS A 164 -16.08 6.83 4.45
C HIS A 164 -16.02 5.47 3.73
N LEU A 165 -15.78 4.37 4.44
CA LEU A 165 -15.68 3.04 3.84
C LEU A 165 -16.96 2.56 3.16
N ILE A 166 -18.14 2.93 3.68
CA ILE A 166 -19.43 2.54 3.08
C ILE A 166 -19.64 3.11 1.66
N GLU A 167 -18.85 4.11 1.27
CA GLU A 167 -18.89 4.66 -0.09
C GLU A 167 -18.15 3.78 -1.12
N PHE A 168 -17.42 2.75 -0.65
CA PHE A 168 -16.67 1.83 -1.51
C PHE A 168 -17.37 0.47 -1.62
N GLY A 169 -17.71 0.06 -2.84
CA GLY A 169 -18.37 -1.22 -3.13
C GLY A 169 -17.63 -2.40 -2.52
N ILE A 170 -16.29 -2.46 -2.65
CA ILE A 170 -15.49 -3.56 -2.08
C ILE A 170 -15.65 -3.71 -0.55
N TYR A 171 -15.87 -2.62 0.17
CA TYR A 171 -16.16 -2.72 1.59
C TYR A 171 -17.53 -3.34 1.84
N ASN A 172 -18.56 -2.87 1.13
CA ASN A 172 -19.94 -3.34 1.31
C ASN A 172 -20.13 -4.77 0.82
N ASP A 173 -19.46 -5.16 -0.24
CA ASP A 173 -19.68 -6.46 -0.87
C ASP A 173 -18.78 -7.56 -0.28
N TYR A 174 -17.68 -7.18 0.39
CA TYR A 174 -16.71 -8.17 0.85
C TYR A 174 -16.07 -7.86 2.20
N LEU A 175 -15.38 -6.71 2.37
CA LEU A 175 -14.50 -6.51 3.53
C LEU A 175 -15.25 -6.42 4.85
N LYS A 176 -16.47 -5.87 4.89
CA LYS A 176 -17.26 -5.70 6.11
C LYS A 176 -17.64 -7.04 6.78
N ASP A 177 -17.75 -8.11 5.97
CA ASP A 177 -18.22 -9.43 6.44
C ASP A 177 -17.04 -10.33 6.87
N ILE A 178 -15.80 -9.87 6.68
CA ILE A 178 -14.61 -10.63 7.09
C ILE A 178 -14.40 -10.50 8.59
N LYS A 179 -14.77 -11.55 9.32
CA LYS A 179 -14.53 -11.62 10.77
C LYS A 179 -13.04 -11.61 11.07
N GLY A 180 -12.63 -10.79 12.03
CA GLY A 180 -11.22 -10.59 12.39
C GLY A 180 -10.54 -9.45 11.64
N LEU A 181 -11.17 -8.86 10.63
CA LEU A 181 -10.71 -7.65 9.96
C LEU A 181 -11.35 -6.42 10.61
N GLY A 182 -10.53 -5.59 11.25
CA GLY A 182 -11.00 -4.33 11.87
C GLY A 182 -11.27 -3.24 10.84
N VAL A 183 -12.17 -2.32 11.17
CA VAL A 183 -12.55 -1.17 10.31
C VAL A 183 -11.32 -0.34 9.92
N ALA A 184 -10.43 -0.03 10.87
CA ALA A 184 -9.22 0.72 10.61
C ALA A 184 -8.30 0.00 9.60
N SER A 185 -8.15 -1.33 9.73
CA SER A 185 -7.35 -2.14 8.80
C SER A 185 -7.99 -2.23 7.42
N ALA A 186 -9.32 -2.32 7.34
CA ALA A 186 -10.05 -2.29 6.07
C ALA A 186 -9.88 -0.93 5.37
N GLY A 187 -10.03 0.18 6.12
CA GLY A 187 -9.83 1.53 5.60
C GLY A 187 -8.41 1.76 5.08
N GLU A 188 -7.42 1.30 5.83
CA GLU A 188 -6.03 1.41 5.42
C GLU A 188 -5.74 0.56 4.17
N LEU A 189 -6.31 -0.64 4.08
CA LEU A 189 -6.16 -1.52 2.92
C LEU A 189 -6.72 -0.87 1.65
N VAL A 190 -7.93 -0.29 1.72
CA VAL A 190 -8.55 0.45 0.60
C VAL A 190 -7.70 1.66 0.23
N SER A 191 -7.21 2.42 1.21
CA SER A 191 -6.37 3.61 1.00
C SER A 191 -5.02 3.29 0.34
N ILE A 192 -4.43 2.12 0.63
CA ILE A 192 -3.15 1.67 0.05
C ILE A 192 -3.36 1.14 -1.37
N ILE A 193 -4.40 0.35 -1.60
CA ILE A 193 -4.70 -0.23 -2.91
C ILE A 193 -5.23 0.84 -3.85
N LYS A 194 -6.07 1.74 -3.36
CA LYS A 194 -6.76 2.82 -4.09
C LYS A 194 -7.67 2.30 -5.21
N ASP A 195 -7.06 1.72 -6.22
CA ASP A 195 -7.72 1.13 -7.38
C ASP A 195 -7.09 -0.24 -7.67
N ILE A 196 -7.93 -1.27 -7.76
CA ILE A 196 -7.46 -2.64 -8.04
C ILE A 196 -7.04 -2.82 -9.49
N ASP A 197 -7.56 -2.00 -10.41
CA ASP A 197 -7.26 -2.08 -11.83
C ASP A 197 -5.83 -1.68 -12.17
N ARG A 198 -5.15 -0.98 -11.25
CA ARG A 198 -3.70 -0.73 -11.34
C ARG A 198 -2.84 -2.01 -11.27
N PHE A 199 -3.41 -3.13 -10.87
CA PHE A 199 -2.72 -4.42 -10.83
C PHE A 199 -3.29 -5.34 -11.90
N SER A 200 -2.53 -5.62 -12.94
CA SER A 200 -2.97 -6.52 -14.02
C SER A 200 -3.09 -7.98 -13.57
N THR A 201 -2.38 -8.38 -12.51
CA THR A 201 -2.42 -9.73 -11.94
C THR A 201 -2.31 -9.71 -10.42
N VAL A 202 -2.78 -10.79 -9.78
CA VAL A 202 -2.60 -11.04 -8.33
C VAL A 202 -1.12 -11.00 -7.94
N SER A 203 -0.22 -11.51 -8.79
CA SER A 203 1.22 -11.52 -8.53
C SER A 203 1.80 -10.12 -8.40
N LYS A 204 1.30 -9.15 -9.18
CA LYS A 204 1.70 -7.74 -9.05
C LYS A 204 1.19 -7.12 -7.75
N LEU A 205 -0.03 -7.48 -7.31
CA LEU A 205 -0.53 -7.08 -6.00
C LEU A 205 0.35 -7.66 -4.87
N TRP A 206 0.71 -8.94 -4.93
CA TRP A 206 1.63 -9.55 -3.96
C TRP A 206 3.00 -8.86 -3.94
N ALA A 207 3.57 -8.56 -5.11
CA ALA A 207 4.84 -7.84 -5.21
C ALA A 207 4.75 -6.43 -4.60
N TYR A 208 3.65 -5.72 -4.86
CA TYR A 208 3.40 -4.40 -4.28
C TYR A 208 3.34 -4.44 -2.74
N PHE A 209 2.79 -5.49 -2.15
CA PHE A 209 2.78 -5.72 -0.70
C PHE A 209 4.05 -6.41 -0.18
N GLY A 210 5.05 -6.66 -1.02
CA GLY A 210 6.30 -7.33 -0.64
C GLY A 210 6.09 -8.78 -0.16
N LEU A 211 5.07 -9.45 -0.67
CA LEU A 211 4.75 -10.85 -0.35
C LEU A 211 5.19 -11.83 -1.44
N ASP A 212 5.75 -11.35 -2.54
CA ASP A 212 6.36 -12.17 -3.58
C ASP A 212 7.57 -12.95 -3.05
N VAL A 213 7.98 -13.93 -3.82
CA VAL A 213 9.19 -14.74 -3.54
C VAL A 213 10.07 -14.67 -4.77
N ARG A 214 11.31 -14.21 -4.58
CA ARG A 214 12.33 -14.10 -5.63
C ARG A 214 13.47 -15.03 -5.29
N ASN A 215 13.81 -15.94 -6.20
CA ASN A 215 14.88 -16.93 -5.98
C ASN A 215 14.72 -17.70 -4.64
N GLY A 216 13.50 -18.14 -4.33
CA GLY A 216 13.20 -18.87 -3.09
C GLY A 216 13.19 -18.03 -1.80
N LYS A 217 13.48 -16.72 -1.89
CA LYS A 217 13.59 -15.83 -0.74
C LYS A 217 12.55 -14.70 -0.79
N ALA A 218 12.05 -14.35 0.38
CA ALA A 218 11.21 -13.17 0.54
C ALA A 218 12.03 -11.89 0.40
N PRO A 219 11.50 -10.82 -0.24
CA PRO A 219 12.21 -9.56 -0.33
C PRO A 219 12.52 -9.01 1.07
N LYS A 220 13.77 -8.58 1.28
CA LYS A 220 14.24 -7.96 2.51
C LYS A 220 14.63 -6.53 2.24
N ARG A 221 14.34 -5.65 3.21
CA ARG A 221 14.85 -4.28 3.17
C ARG A 221 16.37 -4.30 3.35
N LYS A 222 17.08 -3.57 2.50
CA LYS A 222 18.51 -3.31 2.65
C LYS A 222 18.72 -1.88 3.11
N LYS A 223 19.74 -1.68 3.96
CA LYS A 223 20.10 -0.34 4.45
C LYS A 223 20.59 0.51 3.27
N GLY A 224 20.02 1.71 3.12
CA GLY A 224 20.40 2.63 2.03
C GLY A 224 19.66 2.40 0.70
N GLU A 225 18.89 1.29 0.56
CA GLU A 225 18.10 1.04 -0.65
C GLU A 225 16.61 1.36 -0.41
N LEU A 226 15.96 1.95 -1.38
CA LEU A 226 14.50 2.10 -1.39
C LEU A 226 13.85 0.73 -1.66
N ALA A 227 12.86 0.40 -0.86
CA ALA A 227 12.08 -0.83 -1.09
C ALA A 227 11.15 -0.62 -2.28
N ASN A 228 11.14 -1.54 -3.23
CA ASN A 228 10.22 -1.54 -4.37
C ASN A 228 8.83 -2.10 -4.05
N TRP A 229 8.46 -2.10 -2.79
CA TRP A 229 7.13 -2.51 -2.28
C TRP A 229 6.64 -1.57 -1.19
N SER A 230 5.32 -1.56 -0.93
CA SER A 230 4.72 -0.82 0.18
C SER A 230 5.09 -1.45 1.52
N GLN A 231 6.02 -0.82 2.26
CA GLN A 231 6.42 -1.30 3.60
C GLN A 231 5.24 -1.29 4.57
N ARG A 232 4.42 -0.23 4.52
CA ARG A 232 3.23 -0.12 5.37
C ARG A 232 2.18 -1.15 4.98
N GLY A 233 1.93 -1.34 3.68
CA GLY A 233 1.03 -2.38 3.19
C GLY A 233 1.45 -3.78 3.63
N ARG A 234 2.75 -4.10 3.56
CA ARG A 234 3.27 -5.37 4.07
C ARG A 234 3.03 -5.53 5.57
N SER A 235 3.32 -4.49 6.36
CA SER A 235 3.08 -4.52 7.81
C SER A 235 1.59 -4.69 8.13
N LEU A 236 0.72 -3.96 7.44
CA LEU A 236 -0.72 -4.07 7.57
C LEU A 236 -1.19 -5.51 7.35
N VAL A 237 -0.81 -6.14 6.23
CA VAL A 237 -1.27 -7.50 5.92
C VAL A 237 -0.72 -8.52 6.91
N LEU A 238 0.60 -8.52 7.17
CA LEU A 238 1.23 -9.55 7.98
C LEU A 238 0.96 -9.37 9.48
N ASN A 239 1.03 -8.15 9.99
CA ASN A 239 0.93 -7.90 11.42
C ASN A 239 -0.51 -7.58 11.84
N ASP A 240 -1.15 -6.61 11.18
CA ASP A 240 -2.43 -6.10 11.68
C ASP A 240 -3.59 -7.02 11.26
N ILE A 241 -3.61 -7.48 10.00
CA ILE A 241 -4.69 -8.35 9.49
C ILE A 241 -4.47 -9.81 9.89
N VAL A 242 -3.33 -10.41 9.51
CA VAL A 242 -3.15 -11.85 9.74
C VAL A 242 -2.75 -12.13 11.17
N SER A 243 -1.68 -11.52 11.72
CA SER A 243 -1.19 -11.88 13.06
C SER A 243 -2.13 -11.41 14.18
N ASN A 244 -2.56 -10.13 14.16
CA ASN A 244 -3.40 -9.56 15.21
C ASN A 244 -4.89 -9.77 14.96
N GLY A 245 -5.30 -9.89 13.70
CA GLY A 245 -6.67 -10.18 13.29
C GLY A 245 -6.97 -11.69 13.30
N PHE A 246 -6.62 -12.37 12.23
CA PHE A 246 -7.05 -13.76 11.98
C PHE A 246 -6.45 -14.77 12.94
N LYS A 247 -5.12 -14.77 13.13
CA LYS A 247 -4.42 -15.71 13.99
C LYS A 247 -4.85 -15.61 15.46
N MET A 248 -5.17 -14.41 15.95
CA MET A 248 -5.58 -14.22 17.34
C MET A 248 -7.03 -14.62 17.61
N CYS A 249 -7.87 -14.74 16.58
CA CYS A 249 -9.23 -15.27 16.75
C CYS A 249 -9.18 -16.77 17.01
N GLY A 250 -9.82 -17.23 18.10
CA GLY A 250 -9.80 -18.64 18.51
C GLY A 250 -8.47 -19.11 19.09
N ALA A 251 -7.52 -18.24 19.40
CA ALA A 251 -6.31 -18.61 20.15
C ALA A 251 -6.67 -18.90 21.62
N ALA A 252 -5.94 -19.82 22.25
CA ALA A 252 -6.22 -20.29 23.62
C ALA A 252 -6.39 -19.17 24.67
N ASN A 253 -5.65 -18.06 24.51
CA ASN A 253 -5.71 -16.90 25.41
C ASN A 253 -6.52 -15.73 24.83
N SER A 254 -7.30 -15.95 23.77
CA SER A 254 -8.12 -14.92 23.12
C SER A 254 -9.57 -15.01 23.62
N LYS A 255 -10.18 -13.83 23.81
CA LYS A 255 -11.62 -13.71 24.06
C LYS A 255 -12.43 -13.69 22.75
N ARG A 256 -11.78 -13.77 21.59
CA ARG A 256 -12.39 -13.74 20.26
C ARG A 256 -12.59 -15.17 19.75
N ASP A 257 -13.78 -15.46 19.25
CA ASP A 257 -14.11 -16.74 18.63
C ASP A 257 -13.24 -17.01 17.40
N ALA A 258 -13.09 -18.30 17.07
CA ALA A 258 -12.42 -18.70 15.85
C ALA A 258 -13.17 -18.16 14.62
N VAL A 259 -12.39 -17.77 13.60
CA VAL A 259 -12.91 -17.24 12.34
C VAL A 259 -12.40 -18.10 11.18
N GLU A 260 -13.07 -18.00 10.03
CA GLU A 260 -12.71 -18.73 8.81
C GLU A 260 -11.22 -18.58 8.45
N TRP A 261 -10.70 -17.36 8.45
CA TRP A 261 -9.29 -17.07 8.16
C TRP A 261 -8.30 -17.65 9.19
N ARG A 262 -8.76 -17.96 10.40
CA ARG A 262 -7.96 -18.71 11.37
C ARG A 262 -7.75 -20.14 10.90
N THR A 263 -8.75 -20.80 10.35
CA THR A 263 -8.64 -22.15 9.79
C THR A 263 -7.65 -22.19 8.62
N VAL A 264 -7.67 -21.17 7.76
CA VAL A 264 -6.68 -21.01 6.66
C VAL A 264 -5.25 -20.89 7.21
N TYR A 265 -5.05 -20.07 8.25
CA TYR A 265 -3.75 -19.94 8.89
C TYR A 265 -3.29 -21.28 9.52
N ASP A 266 -4.15 -21.97 10.27
CA ASP A 266 -3.83 -23.23 10.93
C ASP A 266 -3.49 -24.32 9.91
N LYS A 267 -4.21 -24.41 8.78
CA LYS A 267 -3.90 -25.30 7.66
C LYS A 267 -2.48 -25.03 7.12
N PHE A 268 -2.15 -23.78 6.83
CA PHE A 268 -0.81 -23.44 6.33
C PHE A 268 0.27 -23.72 7.37
N LYS A 269 -0.01 -23.51 8.64
CA LYS A 269 0.92 -23.82 9.72
C LYS A 269 1.19 -25.33 9.83
N ALA A 270 0.14 -26.15 9.76
CA ALA A 270 0.26 -27.61 9.76
C ALA A 270 1.12 -28.10 8.57
N GLN A 271 0.89 -27.58 7.39
CA GLN A 271 1.70 -27.89 6.20
C GLN A 271 3.18 -27.47 6.33
N GLU A 272 3.48 -26.36 7.00
CA GLU A 272 4.88 -25.98 7.25
C GLU A 272 5.55 -26.90 8.29
N HIS A 273 4.80 -27.41 9.28
CA HIS A 273 5.30 -28.42 10.23
C HIS A 273 5.61 -29.74 9.51
N GLU A 274 4.68 -30.26 8.72
CA GLU A 274 4.87 -31.49 7.95
C GLU A 274 6.10 -31.40 7.02
N LYS A 275 6.23 -30.30 6.28
CA LYS A 275 7.42 -30.05 5.45
C LYS A 275 8.71 -29.93 6.26
N ASN A 276 8.63 -29.46 7.49
CA ASN A 276 9.80 -29.30 8.34
C ASN A 276 10.26 -30.65 8.93
N GLU A 277 9.33 -31.57 9.20
CA GLU A 277 9.63 -32.93 9.64
C GLU A 277 10.39 -33.71 8.56
N ALA A 278 10.07 -33.48 7.29
CA ALA A 278 10.75 -34.11 6.16
C ALA A 278 12.15 -33.52 5.85
N ARG A 279 12.62 -32.50 6.58
CA ARG A 279 13.94 -31.89 6.39
C ARG A 279 15.04 -32.65 7.15
N ALA A 280 16.27 -32.55 6.64
CA ALA A 280 17.45 -32.94 7.41
C ALA A 280 17.55 -32.13 8.70
N GLU A 281 18.12 -32.71 9.76
CA GLU A 281 18.14 -32.09 11.09
C GLU A 281 18.78 -30.69 11.08
N ASP A 282 19.88 -30.51 10.33
CA ASP A 282 20.61 -29.25 10.20
C ASP A 282 19.82 -28.17 9.40
N ASP A 283 18.81 -28.58 8.62
CA ASP A 283 17.97 -27.68 7.80
C ASP A 283 16.61 -27.38 8.43
N LYS A 284 16.34 -27.91 9.62
CA LYS A 284 15.08 -27.68 10.32
C LYS A 284 14.86 -26.22 10.67
N LEU A 285 13.67 -25.76 10.40
CA LEU A 285 13.24 -24.39 10.72
C LEU A 285 12.72 -24.30 12.16
N SER A 286 13.00 -23.18 12.81
CA SER A 286 12.38 -22.90 14.11
C SER A 286 10.86 -22.68 13.98
N ASN A 287 10.14 -22.88 15.08
CA ASN A 287 8.70 -22.62 15.16
C ASN A 287 8.32 -21.21 14.71
N GLY A 288 9.15 -20.20 15.04
CA GLY A 288 8.94 -18.82 14.59
C GLY A 288 9.08 -18.65 13.08
N HIS A 289 10.00 -19.39 12.44
CA HIS A 289 10.13 -19.37 10.97
C HIS A 289 8.92 -20.02 10.28
N MET A 290 8.45 -21.17 10.80
CA MET A 290 7.25 -21.84 10.28
C MET A 290 6.01 -20.96 10.45
N ASP A 291 5.86 -20.32 11.61
CA ASP A 291 4.78 -19.37 11.88
C ASP A 291 4.78 -18.20 10.89
N ASN A 292 5.93 -17.57 10.66
CA ASN A 292 6.08 -16.48 9.70
C ASN A 292 5.78 -16.89 8.25
N ARG A 293 6.07 -18.15 7.88
CA ARG A 293 5.70 -18.70 6.57
C ARG A 293 4.20 -18.89 6.45
N ALA A 294 3.55 -19.43 7.48
CA ALA A 294 2.11 -19.58 7.54
C ALA A 294 1.39 -18.21 7.45
N ILE A 295 1.84 -17.22 8.22
CA ILE A 295 1.32 -15.85 8.18
C ILE A 295 1.43 -15.27 6.76
N ARG A 296 2.57 -15.42 6.10
CA ARG A 296 2.76 -14.92 4.73
C ARG A 296 1.84 -15.62 3.74
N ARG A 297 1.69 -16.93 3.82
CA ARG A 297 0.80 -17.70 2.92
C ARG A 297 -0.64 -17.28 3.12
N THR A 298 -1.09 -17.12 4.37
CA THR A 298 -2.43 -16.60 4.69
C THR A 298 -2.64 -15.19 4.13
N GLY A 299 -1.67 -14.30 4.27
CA GLY A 299 -1.72 -12.95 3.71
C GLY A 299 -1.80 -12.94 2.18
N LYS A 300 -1.08 -13.83 1.50
CA LYS A 300 -1.18 -13.98 0.05
C LYS A 300 -2.55 -14.47 -0.39
N GLU A 301 -3.10 -15.46 0.30
CA GLU A 301 -4.43 -15.99 0.00
C GLU A 301 -5.51 -14.93 0.25
N PHE A 302 -5.42 -14.21 1.35
CA PHE A 302 -6.33 -13.08 1.62
C PHE A 302 -6.28 -12.01 0.50
N LEU A 303 -5.08 -11.60 0.07
CA LEU A 303 -4.97 -10.64 -1.03
C LEU A 303 -5.45 -11.19 -2.38
N LYS A 304 -5.32 -12.50 -2.62
CA LYS A 304 -5.87 -13.14 -3.82
C LYS A 304 -7.40 -13.09 -3.81
N CYS A 305 -8.02 -13.45 -2.69
CA CYS A 305 -9.47 -13.37 -2.53
C CYS A 305 -9.97 -11.94 -2.69
N LEU A 306 -9.30 -10.97 -2.07
CA LEU A 306 -9.62 -9.55 -2.20
C LEU A 306 -9.52 -9.09 -3.66
N TYR A 307 -8.45 -9.45 -4.36
CA TYR A 307 -8.25 -9.12 -5.78
C TYR A 307 -9.39 -9.63 -6.64
N ASN A 308 -9.75 -10.91 -6.48
CA ASN A 308 -10.82 -11.54 -7.25
C ASN A 308 -12.18 -10.90 -6.98
N GLN A 309 -12.49 -10.59 -5.72
CA GLN A 309 -13.73 -9.92 -5.34
C GLN A 309 -13.79 -8.49 -5.90
N TRP A 310 -12.70 -7.74 -5.78
CA TRP A 310 -12.66 -6.36 -6.24
C TRP A 310 -12.70 -6.23 -7.77
N LYS A 311 -12.11 -7.20 -8.50
CA LYS A 311 -12.21 -7.30 -9.96
C LYS A 311 -13.58 -7.82 -10.44
N GLY A 312 -14.50 -8.17 -9.54
CA GLY A 312 -15.77 -8.81 -9.92
C GLY A 312 -15.60 -10.22 -10.51
N LEU A 313 -14.41 -10.82 -10.34
CA LEU A 313 -14.17 -12.21 -10.74
C LEU A 313 -14.93 -13.11 -9.77
N LYS A 314 -15.77 -14.01 -10.27
CA LYS A 314 -16.52 -14.97 -9.44
C LYS A 314 -15.57 -15.67 -8.47
N ARG A 315 -16.05 -15.87 -7.21
CA ARG A 315 -15.37 -16.69 -6.21
C ARG A 315 -15.02 -18.05 -6.81
N GLU A 316 -13.80 -18.25 -7.24
CA GLU A 316 -13.20 -19.55 -7.08
C GLU A 316 -12.98 -19.68 -5.58
N VAL A 317 -13.57 -20.72 -5.01
CA VAL A 317 -13.64 -20.97 -3.58
C VAL A 317 -12.24 -20.87 -2.99
N CYS A 318 -11.97 -19.79 -2.25
CA CYS A 318 -10.69 -19.54 -1.62
C CYS A 318 -10.35 -20.56 -0.51
N LEU A 319 -11.23 -21.52 -0.25
CA LEU A 319 -11.18 -22.43 0.88
C LEU A 319 -11.06 -23.92 0.52
N ASP A 320 -11.16 -24.28 -0.77
CA ASP A 320 -11.05 -25.66 -1.25
C ASP A 320 -9.65 -25.96 -1.82
N GLY A 321 -8.61 -25.65 -1.09
CA GLY A 321 -7.23 -25.96 -1.46
C GLY A 321 -6.47 -26.62 -0.31
#